data_9cafd3e8d84460f6f4633c943bc2d241
#
_entry.id   9cafd3e8d84460f6f4633c943bc2d241
#
_cell.length_a   1.000
_cell.length_b   1.000
_cell.length_c   1.000
_cell.angle_alpha   90.00
_cell.angle_beta   90.00
_cell.angle_gamma   90.00
#
_symmetry.space_group_name_H-M   'P 1'
#
loop_
_entity.id
_entity.type
_entity.pdbx_description
1 polymer ?
#
loop_
_entity_poly.entity_id
_entity_poly.type
_entity_poly.pdbx_seq_one_letter_code
_entity_poly.pdbx_strand_id
1 'polypeptide(L)'
;MPTEIAEGGQAALDAMQRMRDTSLPEGERFTSDFTDHDPGAGQPVGPTGMAWFWEQFGKAFTDLDRDVIETIVTPTKFITIMNLSGTHTGEYLGHAATGKRFTVRNVQVVGFRDGKMSDRWGSTDELGILQQLGLL
;
A
#
# COMPACT_ATOMS: atom_id res chain seq x y z
N MET A 1 12.41 -14.23 3.22
CA MET A 1 11.96 -13.22 2.23
C MET A 1 13.17 -12.45 1.73
N PRO A 2 13.40 -12.40 0.40
CA PRO A 2 14.51 -11.62 -0.15
C PRO A 2 14.32 -10.13 0.19
N THR A 3 15.35 -9.52 0.74
CA THR A 3 15.39 -8.09 1.02
C THR A 3 16.75 -7.56 0.61
N GLU A 4 16.76 -6.57 -0.25
CA GLU A 4 17.96 -5.87 -0.64
C GLU A 4 17.99 -4.52 0.07
N ILE A 5 19.07 -4.25 0.80
CA ILE A 5 19.29 -2.99 1.48
C ILE A 5 20.56 -2.37 0.93
N ALA A 6 20.40 -1.26 0.20
CA ALA A 6 21.53 -0.52 -0.32
C ALA A 6 22.31 0.16 0.80
N GLU A 7 23.58 0.48 0.54
CA GLU A 7 24.37 1.32 1.44
C GLU A 7 23.59 2.63 1.72
N GLY A 8 23.51 3.02 2.98
CA GLY A 8 22.73 4.18 3.41
C GLY A 8 21.24 3.93 3.58
N GLY A 9 20.74 2.72 3.31
CA GLY A 9 19.32 2.38 3.41
C GLY A 9 18.75 2.34 4.82
N GLN A 10 19.59 2.37 5.86
CA GLN A 10 19.12 2.33 7.24
C GLN A 10 18.20 3.50 7.58
N ALA A 11 18.46 4.68 7.01
CA ALA A 11 17.62 5.86 7.20
C ALA A 11 16.19 5.63 6.70
N ALA A 12 16.02 4.97 5.56
CA ALA A 12 14.70 4.64 5.01
C ALA A 12 13.99 3.57 5.86
N LEU A 13 14.71 2.59 6.38
CA LEU A 13 14.14 1.60 7.32
C LEU A 13 13.62 2.27 8.59
N ASP A 14 14.41 3.16 9.18
CA ASP A 14 14.04 3.88 10.40
C ASP A 14 12.81 4.78 10.14
N ALA A 15 12.78 5.46 9.00
CA ALA A 15 11.66 6.30 8.61
C ALA A 15 10.39 5.47 8.38
N MET A 16 10.51 4.26 7.80
CA MET A 16 9.37 3.36 7.62
C MET A 16 8.81 2.89 8.96
N GLN A 17 9.66 2.55 9.91
CA GLN A 17 9.23 2.18 11.26
C GLN A 17 8.52 3.34 11.96
N ARG A 18 9.06 4.55 11.83
CA ARG A 18 8.43 5.76 12.38
C ARG A 18 7.06 6.02 11.76
N MET A 19 6.95 5.89 10.44
CA MET A 19 5.69 6.10 9.73
C MET A 19 4.60 5.13 10.21
N ARG A 20 4.95 3.91 10.55
CA ARG A 20 4.02 2.88 11.04
C ARG A 20 3.63 3.06 12.51
N ASP A 21 4.36 3.87 13.26
CA ASP A 21 4.09 4.12 14.67
C ASP A 21 2.98 5.16 14.81
N THR A 22 1.74 4.67 14.94
CA THR A 22 0.56 5.52 15.06
C THR A 22 0.46 6.28 16.38
N SER A 23 1.34 5.99 17.35
CA SER A 23 1.43 6.79 18.58
C SER A 23 2.11 8.13 18.34
N LEU A 24 2.87 8.27 17.25
CA LEU A 24 3.51 9.53 16.88
C LEU A 24 2.53 10.46 16.16
N PRO A 25 2.64 11.78 16.37
CA PRO A 25 1.86 12.74 15.60
C PRO A 25 2.11 12.62 14.10
N GLU A 26 1.10 12.93 13.29
CA GLU A 26 1.18 12.86 11.83
C GLU A 26 2.38 13.66 11.29
N GLY A 27 2.60 14.87 11.79
CA GLY A 27 3.72 15.72 11.35
C GLY A 27 5.11 15.19 11.68
N GLU A 28 5.23 14.18 12.56
CA GLU A 28 6.49 13.49 12.82
C GLU A 28 6.71 12.28 11.92
N ARG A 29 5.65 11.81 11.25
CA ARG A 29 5.69 10.64 10.38
C ARG A 29 5.71 10.99 8.91
N PHE A 30 5.05 12.09 8.53
CA PHE A 30 4.90 12.54 7.15
C PHE A 30 5.42 13.97 6.99
N THR A 31 5.97 14.26 5.81
CA THR A 31 6.28 15.64 5.45
C THR A 31 4.99 16.45 5.26
N SER A 32 5.07 17.78 5.41
CA SER A 32 3.90 18.65 5.22
C SER A 32 3.37 18.65 3.80
N ASP A 33 4.21 18.30 2.83
CA ASP A 33 3.88 18.21 1.41
C ASP A 33 3.72 16.77 0.92
N PHE A 34 3.50 15.83 1.84
CA PHE A 34 3.30 14.41 1.47
C PHE A 34 2.31 14.27 0.33
N THR A 35 2.70 13.49 -0.67
CA THR A 35 1.87 13.25 -1.87
C THR A 35 1.75 11.77 -2.14
N ASP A 36 0.52 11.27 -2.22
CA ASP A 36 0.21 9.98 -2.81
C ASP A 36 -0.01 10.21 -4.31
N HIS A 37 0.87 9.68 -5.13
CA HIS A 37 0.84 9.87 -6.59
C HIS A 37 -0.18 8.96 -7.29
N ASP A 38 -0.61 7.90 -6.61
CA ASP A 38 -1.53 6.91 -7.16
C ASP A 38 -2.67 6.63 -6.18
N PRO A 39 -3.48 7.65 -5.84
CA PRO A 39 -4.58 7.45 -4.89
C PRO A 39 -5.68 6.58 -5.49
N GLY A 40 -6.32 5.78 -4.65
CA GLY A 40 -7.52 5.05 -5.04
C GLY A 40 -8.71 5.97 -5.27
N ALA A 41 -9.74 5.45 -5.92
CA ALA A 41 -10.96 6.20 -6.19
C ALA A 41 -11.60 6.71 -4.88
N GLY A 42 -11.83 8.02 -4.80
CA GLY A 42 -12.43 8.67 -3.64
C GLY A 42 -11.50 8.85 -2.45
N GLN A 43 -10.23 8.51 -2.58
CA GLN A 43 -9.28 8.62 -1.47
C GLN A 43 -9.07 10.08 -1.06
N PRO A 44 -9.16 10.40 0.26
CA PRO A 44 -8.85 11.73 0.75
C PRO A 44 -7.40 12.13 0.49
N VAL A 45 -7.18 13.41 0.24
CA VAL A 45 -5.83 13.97 0.09
C VAL A 45 -5.10 13.95 1.43
N GLY A 46 -3.81 13.68 1.39
CA GLY A 46 -2.93 13.73 2.56
C GLY A 46 -2.68 12.37 3.21
N PRO A 47 -1.97 12.37 4.35
CA PRO A 47 -1.48 11.13 4.97
C PRO A 47 -2.55 10.14 5.40
N THR A 48 -3.74 10.61 5.75
CA THR A 48 -4.85 9.73 6.18
C THR A 48 -5.47 8.94 5.03
N GLY A 49 -5.22 9.37 3.78
CA GLY A 49 -5.81 8.74 2.60
C GLY A 49 -5.40 7.30 2.40
N MET A 50 -4.15 6.94 2.70
CA MET A 50 -3.67 5.56 2.57
C MET A 50 -4.39 4.62 3.53
N ALA A 51 -4.54 5.03 4.79
CA ALA A 51 -5.28 4.24 5.78
C ALA A 51 -6.75 4.08 5.37
N TRP A 52 -7.35 5.15 4.86
CA TRP A 52 -8.71 5.11 4.33
C TRP A 52 -8.86 4.10 3.18
N PHE A 53 -7.91 4.11 2.23
CA PHE A 53 -7.93 3.17 1.11
C PHE A 53 -7.92 1.72 1.60
N TRP A 54 -7.01 1.37 2.47
CA TRP A 54 -6.91 -0.01 2.97
C TRP A 54 -8.11 -0.40 3.83
N GLU A 55 -8.71 0.54 4.54
CA GLU A 55 -9.97 0.32 5.25
C GLU A 55 -11.11 -0.02 4.28
N GLN A 56 -11.26 0.76 3.20
CA GLN A 56 -12.28 0.48 2.17
C GLN A 56 -12.03 -0.86 1.48
N PHE A 57 -10.75 -1.14 1.16
CA PHE A 57 -10.38 -2.41 0.55
C PHE A 57 -10.70 -3.59 1.47
N GLY A 58 -10.47 -3.45 2.77
CA GLY A 58 -10.80 -4.45 3.77
C GLY A 58 -12.31 -4.68 3.95
N LYS A 59 -13.14 -3.70 3.60
CA LYS A 59 -14.61 -3.89 3.58
C LYS A 59 -15.07 -4.72 2.38
N ALA A 60 -14.36 -4.61 1.27
CA ALA A 60 -14.67 -5.35 0.05
C ALA A 60 -14.17 -6.79 0.11
N PHE A 61 -13.05 -7.02 0.76
CA PHE A 61 -12.37 -8.31 0.76
C PHE A 61 -12.03 -8.78 2.16
N THR A 62 -12.37 -10.03 2.47
CA THR A 62 -11.91 -10.72 3.69
C THR A 62 -10.69 -11.57 3.36
N ASP A 63 -10.01 -12.06 4.39
CA ASP A 63 -8.81 -12.88 4.25
C ASP A 63 -7.75 -12.21 3.37
N LEU A 64 -7.63 -10.87 3.48
CA LEU A 64 -6.58 -10.15 2.77
C LEU A 64 -5.22 -10.63 3.24
N ASP A 65 -4.39 -11.05 2.29
CA ASP A 65 -3.03 -11.47 2.53
C ASP A 65 -2.07 -10.71 1.61
N ARG A 66 -1.01 -10.22 2.21
CA ARG A 66 0.09 -9.53 1.53
C ARG A 66 1.31 -10.43 1.59
N ASP A 67 1.43 -11.31 0.62
CA ASP A 67 2.60 -12.18 0.48
C ASP A 67 3.74 -11.40 -0.17
N VAL A 68 4.62 -10.86 0.67
CA VAL A 68 5.75 -10.04 0.21
C VAL A 68 6.80 -10.94 -0.42
N ILE A 69 7.07 -10.71 -1.71
CA ILE A 69 8.05 -11.48 -2.48
C ILE A 69 9.44 -10.88 -2.33
N GLU A 70 9.52 -9.55 -2.39
CA GLU A 70 10.79 -8.85 -2.31
C GLU A 70 10.60 -7.47 -1.71
N THR A 71 11.55 -7.07 -0.88
CA THR A 71 11.65 -5.70 -0.36
C THR A 71 13.00 -5.15 -0.75
N ILE A 72 13.02 -3.97 -1.36
CA ILE A 72 14.23 -3.27 -1.81
C ILE A 72 14.28 -1.94 -1.08
N VAL A 73 15.39 -1.67 -0.41
CA VAL A 73 15.58 -0.45 0.37
C VAL A 73 16.77 0.33 -0.17
N THR A 74 16.53 1.56 -0.55
CA THR A 74 17.56 2.53 -0.95
C THR A 74 17.67 3.61 0.13
N PRO A 75 18.61 4.56 0.05
CA PRO A 75 18.67 5.65 1.03
C PRO A 75 17.38 6.47 1.16
N THR A 76 16.56 6.54 0.10
CA THR A 76 15.37 7.38 0.06
C THR A 76 14.08 6.63 -0.26
N LYS A 77 14.12 5.32 -0.51
CA LYS A 77 12.95 4.55 -0.97
C LYS A 77 12.84 3.21 -0.24
N PHE A 78 11.60 2.82 0.00
CA PHE A 78 11.25 1.48 0.46
C PHE A 78 10.29 0.90 -0.57
N ILE A 79 10.70 -0.18 -1.25
CA ILE A 79 9.97 -0.77 -2.36
C ILE A 79 9.53 -2.17 -1.97
N THR A 80 8.25 -2.47 -2.12
CA THR A 80 7.67 -3.78 -1.80
C THR A 80 7.01 -4.36 -3.04
N ILE A 81 7.40 -5.57 -3.39
CA ILE A 81 6.76 -6.37 -4.43
C ILE A 81 6.04 -7.50 -3.73
N MET A 82 4.73 -7.62 -3.95
CA MET A 82 3.93 -8.61 -3.24
C MET A 82 2.85 -9.23 -4.12
N ASN A 83 2.36 -10.38 -3.69
CA ASN A 83 1.09 -10.92 -4.16
C ASN A 83 0.02 -10.56 -3.14
N LEU A 84 -1.03 -9.92 -3.61
CA LEU A 84 -2.19 -9.54 -2.81
C LEU A 84 -3.33 -10.49 -3.14
N SER A 85 -3.93 -11.06 -2.12
CA SER A 85 -5.07 -11.97 -2.28
C SER A 85 -6.18 -11.65 -1.30
N GLY A 86 -7.39 -12.08 -1.62
CA GLY A 86 -8.54 -11.89 -0.76
C GLY A 86 -9.79 -12.55 -1.34
N THR A 87 -10.85 -12.58 -0.53
CA THR A 87 -12.16 -13.10 -0.90
C THR A 87 -13.15 -11.96 -1.01
N HIS A 88 -13.87 -11.87 -2.13
CA HIS A 88 -14.83 -10.80 -2.40
C HIS A 88 -16.12 -11.03 -1.61
N THR A 89 -16.22 -10.38 -0.44
CA THR A 89 -17.34 -10.55 0.48
C THR A 89 -18.13 -9.27 0.73
N GLY A 90 -17.65 -8.13 0.21
CA GLY A 90 -18.33 -6.84 0.25
C GLY A 90 -18.33 -6.17 -1.10
N GLU A 91 -18.97 -5.00 -1.21
CA GLU A 91 -19.02 -4.26 -2.47
C GLU A 91 -17.62 -3.79 -2.89
N TYR A 92 -17.29 -3.99 -4.16
CA TYR A 92 -16.05 -3.51 -4.78
C TYR A 92 -16.35 -2.83 -6.11
N LEU A 93 -15.96 -1.56 -6.24
CA LEU A 93 -16.18 -0.75 -7.46
C LEU A 93 -17.62 -0.83 -7.98
N GLY A 94 -18.60 -0.80 -7.07
CA GLY A 94 -20.02 -0.88 -7.40
C GLY A 94 -20.54 -2.29 -7.65
N HIS A 95 -19.72 -3.33 -7.52
CA HIS A 95 -20.12 -4.72 -7.72
C HIS A 95 -20.39 -5.41 -6.38
N ALA A 96 -21.56 -6.03 -6.27
CA ALA A 96 -21.91 -6.83 -5.09
C ALA A 96 -20.97 -8.03 -4.93
N ALA A 97 -20.85 -8.50 -3.69
CA ALA A 97 -19.99 -9.61 -3.34
C ALA A 97 -20.23 -10.86 -4.21
N THR A 98 -19.16 -11.41 -4.77
CA THR A 98 -19.21 -12.63 -5.59
C THR A 98 -18.84 -13.89 -4.82
N GLY A 99 -18.19 -13.75 -3.66
CA GLY A 99 -17.62 -14.86 -2.90
C GLY A 99 -16.37 -15.48 -3.52
N LYS A 100 -15.89 -14.95 -4.64
CA LYS A 100 -14.71 -15.46 -5.34
C LYS A 100 -13.43 -14.88 -4.77
N ARG A 101 -12.33 -15.58 -5.00
CA ARG A 101 -10.99 -15.17 -4.59
C ARG A 101 -10.22 -14.60 -5.77
N PHE A 102 -9.31 -13.69 -5.42
CA PHE A 102 -8.31 -13.20 -6.36
C PHE A 102 -6.90 -13.33 -5.77
N THR A 103 -5.93 -13.37 -6.63
CA THR A 103 -4.51 -13.18 -6.31
C THR A 103 -3.89 -12.36 -7.42
N VAL A 104 -3.37 -11.20 -7.09
CA VAL A 104 -2.78 -10.27 -8.07
C VAL A 104 -1.46 -9.69 -7.56
N ARG A 105 -0.70 -9.13 -8.48
CA ARG A 105 0.51 -8.37 -8.16
C ARG A 105 0.15 -7.00 -7.59
N ASN A 106 0.89 -6.61 -6.54
CA ASN A 106 0.86 -5.27 -5.99
C ASN A 106 2.31 -4.80 -5.79
N VAL A 107 2.59 -3.58 -6.21
CA VAL A 107 3.91 -2.96 -6.03
C VAL A 107 3.71 -1.63 -5.32
N GLN A 108 4.44 -1.41 -4.24
CA GLN A 108 4.41 -0.18 -3.46
C GLN A 108 5.80 0.43 -3.41
N VAL A 109 5.86 1.73 -3.64
CA VAL A 109 7.09 2.52 -3.48
C VAL A 109 6.80 3.65 -2.51
N VAL A 110 7.56 3.72 -1.43
CA VAL A 110 7.45 4.79 -0.43
C VAL A 110 8.74 5.60 -0.47
N GLY A 111 8.61 6.91 -0.63
CA GLY A 111 9.72 7.85 -0.61
C GLY A 111 9.83 8.55 0.73
N PHE A 112 11.06 8.83 1.16
CA PHE A 112 11.35 9.50 2.42
C PHE A 112 12.24 10.71 2.21
N ARG A 113 12.00 11.76 3.01
CA ARG A 113 12.82 12.94 3.09
C ARG A 113 12.85 13.41 4.55
N ASP A 114 14.03 13.71 5.05
CA ASP A 114 14.22 14.17 6.43
C ASP A 114 13.61 13.24 7.49
N GLY A 115 13.72 11.93 7.26
CA GLY A 115 13.22 10.90 8.17
C GLY A 115 11.69 10.74 8.19
N LYS A 116 10.99 11.32 7.21
CA LYS A 116 9.53 11.27 7.11
C LYS A 116 9.10 10.79 5.73
N MET A 117 7.92 10.19 5.66
CA MET A 117 7.34 9.78 4.39
C MET A 117 6.92 11.02 3.59
N SER A 118 7.44 11.16 2.39
CA SER A 118 7.19 12.30 1.52
C SER A 118 6.33 11.95 0.31
N ASP A 119 6.43 10.71 -0.16
CA ASP A 119 5.79 10.29 -1.41
C ASP A 119 5.37 8.82 -1.33
N ARG A 120 4.32 8.51 -2.05
CA ARG A 120 3.90 7.13 -2.27
C ARG A 120 3.51 6.96 -3.73
N TRP A 121 4.03 5.91 -4.36
CA TRP A 121 3.59 5.39 -5.65
C TRP A 121 3.16 3.94 -5.44
N GLY A 122 2.19 3.49 -6.20
CA GLY A 122 1.80 2.09 -6.11
C GLY A 122 0.86 1.69 -7.21
N SER A 123 0.82 0.40 -7.46
CA SER A 123 -0.08 -0.18 -8.44
C SER A 123 -0.56 -1.55 -7.96
N THR A 124 -1.86 -1.71 -7.98
CA THR A 124 -2.53 -2.99 -7.79
C THR A 124 -3.16 -3.38 -9.13
N ASP A 125 -3.01 -4.63 -9.52
CA ASP A 125 -3.64 -5.13 -10.76
C ASP A 125 -5.15 -5.27 -10.55
N GLU A 126 -5.87 -4.14 -10.60
CA GLU A 126 -7.33 -4.11 -10.41
C GLU A 126 -8.07 -4.78 -11.56
N LEU A 127 -7.54 -4.68 -12.78
CA LEU A 127 -8.12 -5.40 -13.91
C LEU A 127 -8.08 -6.92 -13.66
N GLY A 128 -6.96 -7.43 -13.17
CA GLY A 128 -6.81 -8.83 -12.79
C GLY A 128 -7.79 -9.24 -11.70
N ILE A 129 -8.03 -8.36 -10.72
CA ILE A 129 -9.05 -8.62 -9.69
C ILE A 129 -10.41 -8.79 -10.35
N LEU A 130 -10.85 -7.85 -11.16
CA LEU A 130 -12.16 -7.90 -11.82
C LEU A 130 -12.31 -9.14 -12.70
N GLN A 131 -11.26 -9.51 -13.43
CA GLN A 131 -11.28 -10.73 -14.26
C GLN A 131 -11.46 -11.98 -13.41
N GLN A 132 -10.72 -12.11 -12.32
CA GLN A 132 -10.77 -13.27 -11.44
C GLN A 132 -12.09 -13.37 -10.68
N LEU A 133 -12.73 -12.24 -10.40
CA LEU A 133 -14.06 -12.22 -9.80
C LEU A 133 -15.19 -12.45 -10.82
N GLY A 134 -14.88 -12.54 -12.10
CA GLY A 134 -15.87 -12.73 -13.15
C GLY A 134 -16.69 -11.47 -13.46
N LEU A 135 -16.15 -10.31 -13.16
CA LEU A 135 -16.84 -9.02 -13.31
C LEU A 135 -16.42 -8.26 -14.59
N LEU A 136 -15.59 -8.88 -15.38
CA LEU A 136 -15.08 -8.26 -16.61
C LEU A 136 -15.13 -9.24 -17.77
#